data_9be0ba53d7081cd8dbdd648d2e3b323e
#
_entry.id   9be0ba53d7081cd8dbdd648d2e3b323e
#
_cell.length_a   1.000
_cell.length_b   1.000
_cell.length_c   1.000
_cell.angle_alpha   90.00
_cell.angle_beta   90.00
_cell.angle_gamma   90.00
#
_symmetry.space_group_name_H-M   'P 1'
#
loop_
_entity.id
_entity.type
_entity.pdbx_description
1 polymer ?
#
loop_
_entity_poly.entity_id
_entity_poly.type
_entity_poly.pdbx_seq_one_letter_code
_entity_poly.pdbx_strand_id
1 'polypeptide(L)'
;MTDTTMERLAALLDAERAALLEGDFDRIAELMEEKATLVADLEGGTLDAEAVAPLRDGLRRNQELFDHALAGLRNVAARLGELNRIRKSMDTYDAQGRRNTIDAPPTRTLERRA
;
A
#
# COMPACT_ATOMS: atom_id res chain seq x y z
N MET A 1 -19.85 26.35 -6.52
CA MET A 1 -19.95 25.12 -5.74
C MET A 1 -19.11 24.01 -6.32
N THR A 2 -19.38 23.63 -7.54
CA THR A 2 -18.65 22.55 -8.19
C THR A 2 -17.17 22.84 -8.28
N ASP A 3 -16.79 24.07 -8.60
CA ASP A 3 -15.39 24.44 -8.70
C ASP A 3 -14.65 24.29 -7.38
N THR A 4 -15.30 24.64 -6.28
CA THR A 4 -14.70 24.51 -4.95
C THR A 4 -14.50 23.02 -4.61
N THR A 5 -15.48 22.20 -4.94
CA THR A 5 -15.38 20.77 -4.69
C THR A 5 -14.25 20.16 -5.53
N MET A 6 -14.13 20.59 -6.78
CA MET A 6 -13.06 20.11 -7.66
C MET A 6 -11.69 20.53 -7.15
N GLU A 7 -11.57 21.78 -6.67
CA GLU A 7 -10.32 22.25 -6.11
C GLU A 7 -9.93 21.45 -4.86
N ARG A 8 -10.92 21.17 -4.01
CA ARG A 8 -10.69 20.40 -2.81
C ARG A 8 -10.27 18.97 -3.14
N LEU A 9 -10.90 18.37 -4.15
CA LEU A 9 -10.54 17.04 -4.57
C LEU A 9 -9.13 17.01 -5.18
N ALA A 10 -8.79 18.02 -5.98
CA ALA A 10 -7.44 18.12 -6.54
C ALA A 10 -6.39 18.19 -5.44
N ALA A 11 -6.63 19.03 -4.43
CA ALA A 11 -5.72 19.16 -3.30
C ALA A 11 -5.62 17.87 -2.52
N LEU A 12 -6.73 17.15 -2.37
CA LEU A 12 -6.75 15.90 -1.66
C LEU A 12 -5.96 14.82 -2.41
N LEU A 13 -6.08 14.80 -3.73
CA LEU A 13 -5.32 13.85 -4.54
C LEU A 13 -3.82 14.09 -4.43
N ASP A 14 -3.41 15.35 -4.35
CA ASP A 14 -2.00 15.67 -4.15
C ASP A 14 -1.54 15.21 -2.77
N ALA A 15 -2.35 15.39 -1.74
CA ALA A 15 -2.03 14.94 -0.40
C ALA A 15 -1.97 13.41 -0.33
N GLU A 16 -2.88 12.75 -1.00
CA GLU A 16 -2.89 11.28 -1.07
C GLU A 16 -1.63 10.77 -1.76
N ARG A 17 -1.26 11.40 -2.86
CA ARG A 17 -0.06 11.01 -3.58
C ARG A 17 1.18 11.16 -2.69
N ALA A 18 1.29 12.27 -1.98
CA ALA A 18 2.41 12.50 -1.07
C ALA A 18 2.45 11.43 0.02
N ALA A 19 1.29 11.10 0.60
CA ALA A 19 1.21 10.09 1.62
C ALA A 19 1.59 8.71 1.08
N LEU A 20 1.19 8.38 -0.14
CA LEU A 20 1.55 7.12 -0.76
C LEU A 20 3.06 7.01 -0.99
N LEU A 21 3.68 8.09 -1.43
CA LEU A 21 5.11 8.10 -1.68
C LEU A 21 5.91 8.01 -0.39
N GLU A 22 5.37 8.53 0.71
CA GLU A 22 6.03 8.47 2.00
C GLU A 22 5.68 7.19 2.78
N GLY A 23 4.69 6.45 2.33
CA GLY A 23 4.23 5.27 3.05
C GLY A 23 3.43 5.59 4.30
N ASP A 24 2.82 6.77 4.36
CA ASP A 24 2.02 7.20 5.50
C ASP A 24 0.60 6.67 5.36
N PHE A 25 0.40 5.43 5.77
CA PHE A 25 -0.88 4.75 5.59
C PHE A 25 -1.98 5.28 6.49
N ASP A 26 -1.62 5.82 7.64
CA ASP A 26 -2.62 6.44 8.53
C ASP A 26 -3.23 7.67 7.85
N ARG A 27 -2.38 8.44 7.23
CA ARG A 27 -2.84 9.62 6.51
C ARG A 27 -3.72 9.23 5.32
N ILE A 28 -3.35 8.17 4.62
CA ILE A 28 -4.15 7.66 3.50
C ILE A 28 -5.54 7.25 3.98
N ALA A 29 -5.62 6.57 5.12
CA ALA A 29 -6.91 6.16 5.67
C ALA A 29 -7.79 7.35 6.00
N GLU A 30 -7.23 8.41 6.56
CA GLU A 30 -7.97 9.64 6.84
C GLU A 30 -8.49 10.29 5.57
N LEU A 31 -7.65 10.31 4.54
CA LEU A 31 -8.01 10.95 3.28
C LEU A 31 -9.06 10.16 2.50
N MET A 32 -9.16 8.87 2.72
CA MET A 32 -10.11 8.04 2.00
C MET A 32 -11.57 8.44 2.24
N GLU A 33 -11.91 8.76 3.47
CA GLU A 33 -13.28 9.18 3.78
C GLU A 33 -13.62 10.50 3.12
N GLU A 34 -12.72 11.45 3.20
CA GLU A 34 -12.91 12.75 2.58
C GLU A 34 -13.02 12.63 1.06
N LYS A 35 -12.19 11.77 0.48
CA LYS A 35 -12.19 11.51 -0.95
C LYS A 35 -13.56 10.96 -1.39
N ALA A 36 -14.09 10.00 -0.66
CA ALA A 36 -15.38 9.40 -0.99
C ALA A 36 -16.48 10.44 -0.95
N THR A 37 -16.46 11.32 0.05
CA THR A 37 -17.45 12.39 0.17
C THR A 37 -17.36 13.37 -1.01
N LEU A 38 -16.16 13.77 -1.36
CA LEU A 38 -15.97 14.72 -2.45
C LEU A 38 -16.35 14.13 -3.80
N VAL A 39 -16.03 12.86 -4.02
CA VAL A 39 -16.39 12.19 -5.27
C VAL A 39 -17.91 12.06 -5.36
N ALA A 40 -18.58 11.72 -4.26
CA ALA A 40 -20.03 11.63 -4.25
C ALA A 40 -20.68 12.98 -4.55
N ASP A 41 -20.12 14.06 -4.02
CA ASP A 41 -20.62 15.41 -4.29
C ASP A 41 -20.49 15.75 -5.77
N LEU A 42 -19.39 15.36 -6.39
CA LEU A 42 -19.19 15.60 -7.82
C LEU A 42 -20.14 14.78 -8.67
N GLU A 43 -20.37 13.54 -8.30
CA GLU A 43 -21.27 12.67 -9.05
C GLU A 43 -22.71 13.13 -8.97
N GLY A 44 -23.07 13.80 -7.91
CA GLY A 44 -24.41 14.33 -7.75
C GLY A 44 -24.69 15.59 -8.55
N GLY A 45 -23.66 16.20 -9.15
CA GLY A 45 -23.81 17.43 -9.89
C GLY A 45 -23.68 17.25 -11.39
N THR A 46 -23.93 18.33 -12.12
CA THR A 46 -23.76 18.34 -13.56
C THR A 46 -22.32 18.77 -13.84
N LEU A 47 -21.53 17.88 -14.39
CA LEU A 47 -20.12 18.16 -14.63
C LEU A 47 -19.79 18.18 -16.12
N ASP A 48 -18.88 19.08 -16.47
CA ASP A 48 -18.33 19.14 -17.80
C ASP A 48 -17.22 18.11 -17.87
N ALA A 49 -17.25 17.25 -18.86
CA ALA A 49 -16.27 16.17 -19.03
C ALA A 49 -14.84 16.71 -19.13
N GLU A 50 -14.67 17.86 -19.78
CA GLU A 50 -13.33 18.45 -19.91
C GLU A 50 -12.80 18.96 -18.57
N ALA A 51 -13.67 19.49 -17.74
CA ALA A 51 -13.26 19.98 -16.43
C ALA A 51 -12.88 18.83 -15.49
N VAL A 52 -13.48 17.66 -15.68
CA VAL A 52 -13.24 16.50 -14.83
C VAL A 52 -12.04 15.70 -15.27
N ALA A 53 -11.63 15.81 -16.54
CA ALA A 53 -10.55 15.02 -17.08
C ALA A 53 -9.25 15.04 -16.27
N PRO A 54 -8.75 16.19 -15.81
CA PRO A 54 -7.53 16.23 -15.00
C PRO A 54 -7.69 15.47 -13.68
N LEU A 55 -8.88 15.54 -13.08
CA LEU A 55 -9.15 14.82 -11.84
C LEU A 55 -9.19 13.32 -12.06
N ARG A 56 -9.75 12.91 -13.19
CA ARG A 56 -9.80 11.49 -13.55
C ARG A 56 -8.40 10.93 -13.73
N ASP A 57 -7.52 11.70 -14.36
CA ASP A 57 -6.13 11.30 -14.54
C ASP A 57 -5.41 11.21 -13.21
N GLY A 58 -5.66 12.17 -12.32
CA GLY A 58 -5.07 12.16 -10.97
C GLY A 58 -5.54 10.96 -10.17
N LEU A 59 -6.84 10.64 -10.25
CA LEU A 59 -7.40 9.48 -9.57
C LEU A 59 -6.75 8.21 -10.08
N ARG A 60 -6.60 8.09 -11.39
CA ARG A 60 -5.99 6.91 -11.98
C ARG A 60 -4.53 6.75 -11.56
N ARG A 61 -3.77 7.83 -11.60
CA ARG A 61 -2.37 7.78 -11.18
C ARG A 61 -2.22 7.37 -9.72
N ASN A 62 -3.07 7.91 -8.85
CA ASN A 62 -3.03 7.56 -7.45
C ASN A 62 -3.43 6.10 -7.23
N GLN A 63 -4.39 5.62 -8.01
CA GLN A 63 -4.79 4.23 -7.94
C GLN A 63 -3.65 3.30 -8.33
N GLU A 64 -2.89 3.66 -9.36
CA GLU A 64 -1.73 2.89 -9.76
C GLU A 64 -0.67 2.86 -8.66
N LEU A 65 -0.41 4.01 -8.03
CA LEU A 65 0.52 4.07 -6.91
C LEU A 65 0.05 3.20 -5.75
N PHE A 66 -1.25 3.24 -5.48
CA PHE A 66 -1.82 2.44 -4.40
C PHE A 66 -1.65 0.95 -4.69
N ASP A 67 -1.89 0.54 -5.92
CA ASP A 67 -1.74 -0.86 -6.33
C ASP A 67 -0.29 -1.31 -6.19
N HIS A 68 0.67 -0.46 -6.56
CA HIS A 68 2.08 -0.77 -6.40
C HIS A 68 2.46 -0.88 -4.92
N ALA A 69 1.93 0.00 -4.08
CA ALA A 69 2.19 -0.05 -2.65
C ALA A 69 1.63 -1.33 -2.04
N LEU A 70 0.43 -1.74 -2.44
CA LEU A 70 -0.16 -2.99 -1.97
C LEU A 70 0.65 -4.19 -2.41
N ALA A 71 1.13 -4.19 -3.64
CA ALA A 71 1.98 -5.28 -4.13
C ALA A 71 3.27 -5.38 -3.32
N GLY A 72 3.86 -4.22 -3.00
CA GLY A 72 5.05 -4.19 -2.16
C GLY A 72 4.79 -4.75 -0.77
N LEU A 73 3.65 -4.37 -0.17
CA LEU A 73 3.27 -4.88 1.14
C LEU A 73 3.05 -6.39 1.12
N ARG A 74 2.42 -6.90 0.07
CA ARG A 74 2.21 -8.34 -0.07
C ARG A 74 3.53 -9.09 -0.17
N ASN A 75 4.49 -8.53 -0.89
CA ASN A 75 5.80 -9.14 -1.02
C ASN A 75 6.52 -9.18 0.32
N VAL A 76 6.46 -8.10 1.09
CA VAL A 76 7.07 -8.05 2.42
C VAL A 76 6.38 -9.06 3.34
N ALA A 77 5.06 -9.10 3.31
CA ALA A 77 4.30 -10.03 4.14
C ALA A 77 4.65 -11.48 3.80
N ALA A 78 4.81 -11.79 2.52
CA ALA A 78 5.19 -13.14 2.09
C ALA A 78 6.57 -13.50 2.61
N ARG A 79 7.52 -12.58 2.53
CA ARG A 79 8.87 -12.81 3.05
C ARG A 79 8.88 -13.03 4.55
N LEU A 80 8.12 -12.21 5.28
CA LEU A 80 8.02 -12.36 6.72
C LEU A 80 7.39 -13.69 7.10
N GLY A 81 6.36 -14.10 6.37
CA GLY A 81 5.73 -15.38 6.59
C GLY A 81 6.69 -16.55 6.38
N GLU A 82 7.51 -16.45 5.33
CA GLU A 82 8.50 -17.46 5.04
C GLU A 82 9.57 -17.54 6.11
N LEU A 83 10.07 -16.39 6.54
CA LEU A 83 11.05 -16.33 7.61
C LEU A 83 10.49 -16.89 8.91
N ASN A 84 9.23 -16.60 9.19
CA ASN A 84 8.58 -17.10 10.38
C ASN A 84 8.43 -18.62 10.36
N ARG A 85 8.15 -19.19 9.19
CA ARG A 85 8.08 -20.64 9.05
C ARG A 85 9.44 -21.29 9.28
N ILE A 86 10.48 -20.67 8.78
CA ILE A 86 11.84 -21.18 8.97
C ILE A 86 12.20 -21.15 10.46
N ARG A 87 11.85 -20.06 11.14
CA ARG A 87 12.14 -19.94 12.55
C ARG A 87 11.40 -21.00 13.35
N LYS A 88 10.15 -21.24 13.06
CA LYS A 88 9.37 -22.26 13.74
C LYS A 88 9.94 -23.65 13.51
N SER A 89 10.43 -23.89 12.33
CA SER A 89 11.03 -25.17 12.00
C SER A 89 12.27 -25.40 12.85
N MET A 90 13.11 -24.38 13.01
CA MET A 90 14.30 -24.45 13.85
C MET A 90 13.94 -24.65 15.31
N ASP A 91 12.93 -23.95 15.79
CA ASP A 91 12.49 -24.10 17.17
C ASP A 91 11.98 -25.50 17.43
N THR A 92 11.34 -26.12 16.47
CA THR A 92 10.85 -27.48 16.59
C THR A 92 12.02 -28.45 16.73
N TYR A 93 13.08 -28.26 15.99
CA TYR A 93 14.26 -29.06 16.11
C TYR A 93 14.88 -28.93 17.49
N ASP A 94 15.01 -27.72 17.97
CA ASP A 94 15.57 -27.46 19.27
C ASP A 94 14.72 -28.09 20.36
N ALA A 95 13.42 -28.00 20.25
CA ALA A 95 12.52 -28.56 21.24
C ALA A 95 12.63 -30.06 21.30
N GLN A 96 12.99 -30.70 20.21
CA GLN A 96 13.16 -32.15 20.17
C GLN A 96 14.59 -32.54 20.52
N GLY A 97 15.43 -31.61 20.84
CA GLY A 97 16.78 -31.89 21.23
C GLY A 97 17.68 -32.30 20.08
N ARG A 98 17.24 -32.01 18.86
CA ARG A 98 18.03 -32.43 17.81
C ARG A 98 19.05 -31.45 17.55
N ARG A 99 19.99 -31.76 16.89
CA ARG A 99 21.02 -30.98 16.71
C ARG A 99 20.81 -30.11 15.75
N ASN A 100 21.19 -29.44 15.64
CA ASN A 100 21.00 -28.36 15.04
C ASN A 100 22.10 -28.07 14.23
N THR A 101 22.69 -28.79 13.87
CA THR A 101 23.85 -28.55 13.13
C THR A 101 23.54 -28.05 11.80
N ILE A 102 22.41 -28.15 11.41
CA ILE A 102 22.14 -27.78 10.12
C ILE A 102 21.75 -26.50 9.85
N ASP A 103 21.71 -25.72 10.66
CA ASP A 103 21.12 -24.51 10.43
C ASP A 103 21.82 -23.64 9.51
N ALA A 104 23.03 -23.54 9.52
CA ALA A 104 23.79 -22.56 8.75
C ALA A 104 23.53 -22.54 7.24
N PRO A 105 23.50 -23.64 6.55
CA PRO A 105 23.35 -23.61 5.09
C PRO A 105 22.09 -22.92 4.59
N PRO A 106 20.90 -23.22 5.13
CA PRO A 106 19.70 -22.56 4.67
C PRO A 106 19.73 -21.06 4.93
N THR A 107 20.27 -20.67 6.07
CA THR A 107 20.35 -19.27 6.43
C THR A 107 21.22 -18.50 5.46
N ARG A 108 22.35 -19.08 5.09
CA ARG A 108 23.22 -18.41 4.16
C ARG A 108 22.58 -18.23 2.81
N THR A 109 21.86 -19.21 2.36
CA THR A 109 21.17 -19.15 1.08
C THR A 109 20.17 -18.02 1.06
N LEU A 110 19.43 -17.85 2.15
CA LEU A 110 18.47 -16.79 2.24
C LEU A 110 19.14 -15.43 2.23
N GLU A 111 20.21 -15.30 2.93
CA GLU A 111 20.94 -14.03 2.97
C GLU A 111 21.43 -13.61 1.60
N ARG A 112 21.91 -14.54 0.82
CA ARG A 112 22.36 -14.19 -0.49
C ARG A 112 21.24 -13.70 -1.38
N ARG A 113 20.07 -14.23 -1.21
CA ARG A 113 18.96 -13.81 -2.03
C ARG A 113 18.39 -12.51 -1.58
N ALA A 114 18.52 -12.22 -0.35
CA ALA A 114 18.05 -10.96 0.16
C ALA A 114 18.94 -9.84 -0.31
#